data_1936e77819d36c346a10e6c25d760cad
#
_entry.id   1936e77819d36c346a10e6c25d760cad
#
_cell.length_a   1.000
_cell.length_b   1.000
_cell.length_c   1.000
_cell.angle_alpha   90.00
_cell.angle_beta   90.00
_cell.angle_gamma   90.00
#
_symmetry.space_group_name_H-M   'P 1'
#
loop_
_entity.id
_entity.type
_entity.pdbx_description
1 polymer ?
#
loop_
_entity_poly.entity_id
_entity_poly.type
_entity_poly.pdbx_seq_one_letter_code
_entity_poly.pdbx_strand_id
1 'polypeptide(L)'
;AFAGWADRKDAKEPVYNSGDKVVVTENQTFYAIWKKSKPPVIEQTVSIQNGTDGFYTYAFVRDGGDGVKKTAFAVWSENQGQDDLTAEWQMSELGEKGDYFIEGQRYNYRYYTSEYGRHLISIYAYDSLDGYATADTDFCYCFPIIFVGNGGLIDGEETKQESRYYGTPYGEMPDAVRENFLFLGWSTEPDAEQDKEEDKKPDVIWQEKELIGEEDVFCHAGEQRLYAQWDESPVIEAKDQYYSLTDARSGRITEEILLQQACAKDRESSSEDNPEGILKSGGDEEKNTVFCVEDYTEEEWKNFAHEGTTTITYYAKDAVGNVSRKQVTVYLVDTTSQQVEDKEKTFRFISEKYLDTITQDSIWRREENYRQLEEALQRN
;
A
#
# COMPACT_ATOMS: atom_id res chain seq x y z
N ALA A 1 42.25 30.91 -27.75
CA ALA A 1 41.45 31.13 -28.97
C ALA A 1 42.21 31.96 -29.98
N PHE A 2 41.88 31.89 -31.26
CA PHE A 2 42.34 32.78 -32.28
C PHE A 2 41.68 34.15 -32.11
N ALA A 3 42.51 35.21 -31.96
CA ALA A 3 42.01 36.56 -31.70
C ALA A 3 41.96 37.44 -32.96
N GLY A 4 42.66 37.04 -34.03
CA GLY A 4 42.74 37.81 -35.27
C GLY A 4 44.17 37.83 -35.85
N TRP A 5 44.39 38.70 -36.78
CA TRP A 5 45.65 38.85 -37.50
C TRP A 5 46.33 40.20 -37.19
N ALA A 6 47.62 40.23 -37.18
CA ALA A 6 48.41 41.42 -37.08
C ALA A 6 49.44 41.51 -38.21
N ASP A 7 49.87 42.68 -38.53
CA ASP A 7 50.91 42.99 -39.55
C ASP A 7 52.33 42.89 -38.99
N ARG A 8 52.49 42.66 -37.69
CA ARG A 8 53.79 42.57 -37.02
C ARG A 8 53.85 41.32 -36.13
N LYS A 9 55.00 40.68 -36.10
CA LYS A 9 55.26 39.42 -35.39
C LYS A 9 55.18 39.57 -33.87
N ASP A 10 55.43 40.74 -33.35
CA ASP A 10 55.46 41.05 -31.90
C ASP A 10 54.16 41.70 -31.39
N ALA A 11 53.15 41.79 -32.26
CA ALA A 11 51.85 42.35 -31.86
C ALA A 11 51.19 41.47 -30.83
N LYS A 12 50.63 42.12 -29.78
CA LYS A 12 49.86 41.45 -28.72
C LYS A 12 48.36 41.50 -28.93
N GLU A 13 47.91 42.42 -29.79
CA GLU A 13 46.51 42.60 -30.15
C GLU A 13 46.34 42.48 -31.68
N PRO A 14 45.19 41.95 -32.12
CA PRO A 14 44.91 41.88 -33.55
C PRO A 14 44.66 43.27 -34.16
N VAL A 15 45.06 43.47 -35.40
CA VAL A 15 44.75 44.64 -36.23
C VAL A 15 43.58 44.32 -37.16
N TYR A 16 43.42 43.03 -37.53
CA TYR A 16 42.37 42.55 -38.41
C TYR A 16 41.64 41.38 -37.76
N ASN A 17 40.32 41.41 -37.85
CA ASN A 17 39.49 40.31 -37.37
C ASN A 17 39.34 39.22 -38.44
N SER A 18 38.85 38.05 -38.03
CA SER A 18 38.47 37.01 -38.98
C SER A 18 37.36 37.50 -39.90
N GLY A 19 37.56 37.41 -41.20
CA GLY A 19 36.64 37.86 -42.25
C GLY A 19 36.82 39.31 -42.71
N ASP A 20 37.72 40.08 -42.11
CA ASP A 20 38.04 41.40 -42.59
C ASP A 20 38.65 41.33 -44.01
N LYS A 21 38.26 42.29 -44.86
CA LYS A 21 38.80 42.42 -46.21
C LYS A 21 39.95 43.41 -46.19
N VAL A 22 41.15 42.88 -46.51
CA VAL A 22 42.38 43.70 -46.55
C VAL A 22 42.81 43.84 -47.99
N VAL A 23 43.12 45.10 -48.39
CA VAL A 23 43.71 45.39 -49.70
C VAL A 23 45.23 45.26 -49.58
N VAL A 24 45.79 44.28 -50.24
CA VAL A 24 47.22 44.00 -50.25
C VAL A 24 47.81 44.53 -51.56
N THR A 25 48.67 45.55 -51.46
CA THR A 25 49.30 46.18 -52.61
C THR A 25 50.72 45.74 -52.82
N GLU A 26 51.33 45.03 -51.87
CA GLU A 26 52.68 44.48 -51.90
C GLU A 26 52.76 43.20 -51.07
N ASN A 27 53.89 42.50 -51.06
CA ASN A 27 54.06 41.29 -50.25
C ASN A 27 53.92 41.66 -48.74
N GLN A 28 52.89 41.12 -48.10
CA GLN A 28 52.59 41.32 -46.70
C GLN A 28 52.48 40.01 -45.95
N THR A 29 53.02 39.96 -44.73
CA THR A 29 52.91 38.77 -43.85
C THR A 29 51.97 39.12 -42.72
N PHE A 30 50.98 38.27 -42.52
CA PHE A 30 50.08 38.39 -41.39
C PHE A 30 50.45 37.34 -40.34
N TYR A 31 50.43 37.75 -39.06
CA TYR A 31 50.75 36.93 -37.92
C TYR A 31 49.46 36.67 -37.14
N ALA A 32 49.18 35.40 -36.88
CA ALA A 32 48.05 35.01 -36.05
C ALA A 32 48.30 35.43 -34.60
N ILE A 33 47.35 36.14 -34.01
CA ILE A 33 47.34 36.49 -32.61
C ILE A 33 46.44 35.52 -31.85
N TRP A 34 47.02 34.94 -30.83
CA TRP A 34 46.34 33.95 -29.99
C TRP A 34 46.18 34.51 -28.59
N LYS A 35 44.95 34.48 -28.05
CA LYS A 35 44.65 34.82 -26.67
C LYS A 35 44.29 33.58 -25.89
N LYS A 36 44.73 33.51 -24.64
CA LYS A 36 44.29 32.49 -23.74
C LYS A 36 42.87 32.81 -23.30
N SER A 37 41.94 31.98 -23.64
CA SER A 37 40.56 32.08 -23.17
C SER A 37 40.51 31.96 -21.64
N LYS A 38 39.63 32.69 -21.04
CA LYS A 38 39.22 32.60 -19.63
C LYS A 38 37.77 32.20 -19.59
N PRO A 39 37.47 30.89 -19.74
CA PRO A 39 36.11 30.41 -19.84
C PRO A 39 35.30 30.78 -18.59
N PRO A 40 33.98 30.83 -18.71
CA PRO A 40 33.09 30.99 -17.57
C PRO A 40 33.27 29.81 -16.56
N VAL A 41 32.73 30.02 -15.37
CA VAL A 41 32.66 28.99 -14.33
C VAL A 41 31.22 28.68 -14.01
N ILE A 42 30.80 27.41 -14.12
CA ILE A 42 29.49 26.96 -13.69
C ILE A 42 29.63 26.60 -12.21
N GLU A 43 29.03 27.42 -11.35
CA GLU A 43 29.17 27.32 -9.88
C GLU A 43 28.17 26.40 -9.25
N GLN A 44 26.96 26.35 -9.81
CA GLN A 44 25.87 25.53 -9.28
C GLN A 44 24.87 25.17 -10.39
N THR A 45 24.30 23.97 -10.28
CA THR A 45 23.20 23.49 -11.11
C THR A 45 22.08 22.97 -10.22
N VAL A 46 20.83 23.22 -10.60
CA VAL A 46 19.64 22.73 -9.90
C VAL A 46 18.57 22.39 -10.92
N SER A 47 17.94 21.24 -10.78
CA SER A 47 16.76 20.85 -11.57
C SER A 47 15.52 20.82 -10.69
N ILE A 48 14.41 21.36 -11.18
CA ILE A 48 13.14 21.49 -10.43
C ILE A 48 12.00 21.00 -11.29
N GLN A 49 11.22 20.06 -10.75
CA GLN A 49 10.03 19.52 -11.41
C GLN A 49 8.96 20.58 -11.63
N ASN A 50 8.33 20.56 -12.80
CA ASN A 50 7.21 21.41 -13.15
C ASN A 50 5.94 20.55 -13.37
N GLY A 51 5.36 20.07 -12.27
CA GLY A 51 4.20 19.17 -12.34
C GLY A 51 4.51 17.88 -13.11
N THR A 52 3.64 17.54 -14.05
CA THR A 52 3.80 16.39 -14.96
C THR A 52 4.29 16.78 -16.35
N ASP A 53 4.45 18.10 -16.63
CA ASP A 53 4.69 18.60 -17.98
C ASP A 53 6.19 18.69 -18.35
N GLY A 54 7.07 18.64 -17.35
CA GLY A 54 8.49 18.80 -17.57
C GLY A 54 9.24 19.25 -16.33
N PHE A 55 10.41 19.85 -16.53
CA PHE A 55 11.23 20.38 -15.47
C PHE A 55 12.05 21.60 -15.94
N TYR A 56 12.53 22.37 -14.98
CA TYR A 56 13.48 23.44 -15.20
C TYR A 56 14.86 22.98 -14.73
N THR A 57 15.89 23.26 -15.54
CA THR A 57 17.29 23.18 -15.09
C THR A 57 17.90 24.56 -15.04
N TYR A 58 18.48 24.90 -13.93
CA TYR A 58 19.14 26.19 -13.66
C TYR A 58 20.64 25.97 -13.58
N ALA A 59 21.40 26.88 -14.20
CA ALA A 59 22.83 26.97 -14.05
C ALA A 59 23.24 28.37 -13.58
N PHE A 60 24.03 28.42 -12.53
CA PHE A 60 24.66 29.65 -12.05
C PHE A 60 26.03 29.75 -12.71
N VAL A 61 26.20 30.77 -13.58
CA VAL A 61 27.41 30.92 -14.38
C VAL A 61 28.08 32.23 -14.07
N ARG A 62 29.32 32.21 -13.61
CA ARG A 62 30.15 33.36 -13.35
C ARG A 62 31.11 33.58 -14.52
N ASP A 63 31.28 34.84 -14.90
CA ASP A 63 32.29 35.28 -15.90
C ASP A 63 33.70 34.90 -15.43
N GLY A 64 34.48 34.27 -16.31
CA GLY A 64 35.90 33.97 -16.09
C GLY A 64 36.84 35.15 -16.45
N GLY A 65 36.31 36.19 -17.11
CA GLY A 65 37.02 37.37 -17.53
C GLY A 65 36.95 37.70 -19.02
N ASP A 66 36.36 36.86 -19.85
CA ASP A 66 36.11 37.11 -21.28
C ASP A 66 34.61 37.16 -21.61
N GLY A 67 33.77 37.39 -20.57
CA GLY A 67 32.33 37.44 -20.65
C GLY A 67 31.66 36.06 -20.73
N VAL A 68 30.35 36.04 -20.58
CA VAL A 68 29.52 34.88 -20.86
C VAL A 68 28.76 35.13 -22.15
N LYS A 69 29.14 34.44 -23.23
CA LYS A 69 28.55 34.63 -24.55
C LYS A 69 27.22 33.86 -24.68
N LYS A 70 27.20 32.61 -24.22
CA LYS A 70 26.02 31.76 -24.23
C LYS A 70 26.15 30.62 -23.24
N THR A 71 25.02 30.05 -22.87
CA THR A 71 24.92 28.76 -22.24
C THR A 71 24.08 27.83 -23.10
N ALA A 72 24.29 26.56 -22.96
CA ALA A 72 23.52 25.53 -23.65
C ALA A 72 23.25 24.34 -22.74
N PHE A 73 22.11 23.73 -22.92
CA PHE A 73 21.65 22.58 -22.15
C PHE A 73 21.37 21.44 -23.11
N ALA A 74 22.08 20.34 -22.93
CA ALA A 74 21.80 19.08 -23.62
C ALA A 74 21.07 18.17 -22.63
N VAL A 75 19.85 17.77 -22.98
CA VAL A 75 18.98 16.98 -22.11
C VAL A 75 18.52 15.76 -22.85
N TRP A 76 18.63 14.58 -22.22
CA TRP A 76 18.15 13.32 -22.78
C TRP A 76 17.64 12.39 -21.67
N SER A 77 16.73 11.47 -22.01
CA SER A 77 16.29 10.45 -21.08
C SER A 77 17.34 9.33 -20.96
N GLU A 78 17.48 8.74 -19.78
CA GLU A 78 18.37 7.60 -19.56
C GLU A 78 17.96 6.39 -20.41
N ASN A 79 16.65 6.23 -20.64
CA ASN A 79 16.10 5.08 -21.37
C ASN A 79 16.35 5.14 -22.88
N GLN A 80 16.34 6.33 -23.49
CA GLN A 80 16.54 6.51 -24.93
C GLN A 80 17.98 6.90 -25.26
N GLY A 81 18.75 7.30 -24.25
CA GLY A 81 20.12 7.74 -24.42
C GLY A 81 20.24 9.05 -25.19
N GLN A 82 21.43 9.34 -25.71
CA GLN A 82 21.70 10.60 -26.43
C GLN A 82 21.00 10.70 -27.79
N ASP A 83 20.30 9.65 -28.22
CA ASP A 83 19.53 9.65 -29.47
C ASP A 83 18.36 10.64 -29.44
N ASP A 84 17.94 11.08 -28.22
CA ASP A 84 16.97 12.15 -28.04
C ASP A 84 17.52 13.55 -28.44
N LEU A 85 18.83 13.66 -28.51
CA LEU A 85 19.46 14.83 -29.06
C LEU A 85 19.29 14.78 -30.58
N THR A 86 18.57 15.77 -31.14
CA THR A 86 18.51 15.93 -32.60
C THR A 86 19.90 15.88 -33.19
N ALA A 87 20.05 15.29 -34.39
CA ALA A 87 21.34 15.02 -35.07
C ALA A 87 22.26 16.24 -35.24
N GLU A 88 21.74 17.41 -35.08
CA GLU A 88 22.49 18.61 -34.86
C GLU A 88 22.52 18.86 -33.34
N TRP A 89 23.62 18.56 -32.72
CA TRP A 89 24.06 19.07 -31.41
C TRP A 89 24.06 20.62 -31.44
N GLN A 90 23.00 21.14 -31.91
CA GLN A 90 22.67 22.51 -31.72
C GLN A 90 22.21 22.52 -30.28
N MET A 91 23.18 22.78 -29.55
CA MET A 91 23.16 23.63 -28.38
C MET A 91 22.43 24.86 -28.80
N SER A 92 21.22 24.58 -29.30
CA SER A 92 20.41 25.59 -29.86
C SER A 92 19.98 26.42 -28.72
N GLU A 93 20.17 27.59 -28.94
CA GLU A 93 19.39 28.64 -28.46
C GLU A 93 17.94 28.26 -28.18
N LEU A 94 17.41 27.14 -28.62
CA LEU A 94 16.04 26.68 -28.37
C LEU A 94 15.94 25.24 -28.90
N GLY A 95 16.10 24.25 -28.04
CA GLY A 95 15.70 22.89 -28.40
C GLY A 95 14.21 22.84 -28.73
N GLU A 96 13.81 21.99 -29.65
CA GLU A 96 12.40 21.79 -30.02
C GLU A 96 11.49 21.42 -28.83
N LYS A 97 12.07 21.10 -27.68
CA LYS A 97 11.37 20.63 -26.46
C LYS A 97 11.52 21.55 -25.26
N GLY A 98 11.98 22.79 -25.39
CA GLY A 98 12.15 23.65 -24.24
C GLY A 98 12.29 25.15 -24.53
N ASP A 99 12.17 25.92 -23.49
CA ASP A 99 12.35 27.38 -23.48
C ASP A 99 13.61 27.75 -22.69
N TYR A 100 14.34 28.71 -23.17
CA TYR A 100 15.55 29.19 -22.56
C TYR A 100 15.34 30.60 -21.96
N PHE A 101 15.77 30.79 -20.71
CA PHE A 101 15.62 32.02 -20.00
C PHE A 101 16.95 32.50 -19.39
N ILE A 102 17.15 33.79 -19.34
CA ILE A 102 18.31 34.42 -18.68
C ILE A 102 17.80 35.43 -17.65
N GLU A 103 18.27 35.28 -16.42
CA GLU A 103 18.02 36.24 -15.35
C GLU A 103 19.35 36.58 -14.65
N GLY A 104 19.94 37.70 -15.04
CA GLY A 104 21.27 38.07 -14.54
C GLY A 104 22.35 37.05 -14.90
N GLN A 105 22.95 36.41 -13.89
CA GLN A 105 23.94 35.35 -14.05
C GLN A 105 23.31 33.94 -13.98
N ARG A 106 22.01 33.88 -13.87
CA ARG A 106 21.25 32.63 -13.82
C ARG A 106 20.71 32.32 -15.21
N TYR A 107 21.08 31.18 -15.70
CA TYR A 107 20.60 30.62 -16.96
C TYR A 107 19.72 29.43 -16.66
N ASN A 108 18.58 29.30 -17.32
CA ASN A 108 17.73 28.17 -17.13
C ASN A 108 17.15 27.69 -18.45
N TYR A 109 16.86 26.41 -18.47
CA TYR A 109 16.23 25.72 -19.57
C TYR A 109 14.98 24.99 -19.05
N ARG A 110 13.84 25.21 -19.69
CA ARG A 110 12.61 24.52 -19.41
C ARG A 110 12.41 23.40 -20.43
N TYR A 111 12.49 22.18 -19.95
CA TYR A 111 12.30 20.99 -20.76
C TYR A 111 10.89 20.47 -20.61
N TYR A 112 10.17 20.28 -21.72
CA TYR A 112 8.82 19.74 -21.76
C TYR A 112 8.88 18.27 -22.19
N THR A 113 8.37 17.37 -21.38
CA THR A 113 8.32 15.95 -21.69
C THR A 113 7.18 15.28 -20.95
N SER A 114 6.61 14.27 -21.60
CA SER A 114 5.73 13.27 -20.99
C SER A 114 6.47 11.97 -20.72
N GLU A 115 7.77 11.93 -20.95
CA GLU A 115 8.61 10.81 -20.56
C GLU A 115 9.05 11.02 -19.12
N TYR A 116 8.67 10.08 -18.26
CA TYR A 116 9.04 10.10 -16.85
C TYR A 116 10.25 9.19 -16.63
N GLY A 117 10.94 9.38 -15.52
CA GLY A 117 12.16 8.68 -15.21
C GLY A 117 13.35 9.63 -15.10
N ARG A 118 14.56 9.09 -15.20
CA ARG A 118 15.77 9.88 -15.04
C ARG A 118 16.19 10.52 -16.36
N HIS A 119 16.47 11.83 -16.30
CA HIS A 119 17.03 12.61 -17.39
C HIS A 119 18.45 13.04 -17.04
N LEU A 120 19.35 12.94 -18.00
CA LEU A 120 20.72 13.38 -17.90
C LEU A 120 20.85 14.75 -18.58
N ILE A 121 21.62 15.66 -17.99
CA ILE A 121 21.71 17.05 -18.42
C ILE A 121 23.15 17.46 -18.42
N SER A 122 23.68 17.82 -19.59
CA SER A 122 25.00 18.42 -19.74
C SER A 122 24.86 19.90 -20.06
N ILE A 123 25.51 20.74 -19.28
CA ILE A 123 25.43 22.19 -19.38
C ILE A 123 26.79 22.70 -19.85
N TYR A 124 26.76 23.61 -20.83
CA TYR A 124 27.92 24.27 -21.41
C TYR A 124 27.78 25.77 -21.25
N ALA A 125 28.82 26.42 -20.80
CA ALA A 125 28.92 27.89 -20.77
C ALA A 125 30.11 28.37 -21.57
N TYR A 126 29.90 29.26 -22.54
CA TYR A 126 30.90 29.73 -23.48
C TYR A 126 31.25 31.20 -23.23
N ASP A 127 32.53 31.53 -23.35
CA ASP A 127 32.99 32.90 -23.40
C ASP A 127 32.95 33.50 -24.84
N SER A 128 33.36 34.78 -24.99
CA SER A 128 33.42 35.45 -26.29
C SER A 128 34.51 34.95 -27.21
N LEU A 129 35.44 34.15 -26.72
CA LEU A 129 36.58 33.56 -27.46
C LEU A 129 36.36 32.06 -27.71
N ASP A 130 35.12 31.57 -27.54
CA ASP A 130 34.71 30.14 -27.70
C ASP A 130 35.42 29.16 -26.73
N GLY A 131 36.02 29.69 -25.66
CA GLY A 131 36.37 28.90 -24.50
C GLY A 131 35.11 28.47 -23.74
N TYR A 132 35.10 27.30 -23.13
CA TYR A 132 33.90 26.82 -22.45
C TYR A 132 34.21 26.08 -21.16
N ALA A 133 33.20 26.05 -20.27
CA ALA A 133 33.12 25.15 -19.13
C ALA A 133 31.91 24.24 -19.28
N THR A 134 31.99 23.08 -18.65
CA THR A 134 30.90 22.11 -18.61
C THR A 134 30.53 21.73 -17.18
N ALA A 135 29.29 21.37 -16.97
CA ALA A 135 28.80 20.73 -15.76
C ALA A 135 27.70 19.73 -16.12
N ASP A 136 27.72 18.59 -15.47
CA ASP A 136 26.68 17.57 -15.64
C ASP A 136 25.80 17.56 -14.38
N THR A 137 24.51 17.32 -14.58
CA THR A 137 23.55 17.07 -13.53
C THR A 137 22.50 16.09 -14.05
N ASP A 138 21.60 15.72 -13.19
CA ASP A 138 20.46 14.86 -13.57
C ASP A 138 19.17 15.38 -12.94
N PHE A 139 18.10 14.82 -13.43
CA PHE A 139 16.77 15.05 -12.90
C PHE A 139 15.97 13.74 -12.96
N CYS A 140 15.25 13.44 -11.89
CA CYS A 140 14.30 12.35 -11.85
C CYS A 140 12.96 12.85 -11.34
N TYR A 141 11.90 12.47 -12.02
CA TYR A 141 10.54 12.79 -11.58
C TYR A 141 10.23 12.12 -10.25
N CYS A 142 9.62 12.91 -9.35
CA CYS A 142 9.20 12.46 -8.05
C CYS A 142 7.72 12.81 -7.87
N PHE A 143 6.90 11.81 -7.55
CA PHE A 143 5.46 12.00 -7.39
C PHE A 143 4.99 11.60 -6.00
N PRO A 144 3.92 12.24 -5.50
CA PRO A 144 3.34 11.90 -4.21
C PRO A 144 2.57 10.58 -4.28
N ILE A 145 2.73 9.77 -3.23
CA ILE A 145 1.91 8.63 -2.92
C ILE A 145 1.15 8.96 -1.64
N ILE A 146 -0.16 8.78 -1.66
CA ILE A 146 -1.02 8.89 -0.49
C ILE A 146 -1.45 7.49 -0.07
N PHE A 147 -0.91 7.03 1.05
CA PHE A 147 -1.36 5.83 1.71
C PHE A 147 -2.64 6.15 2.49
N VAL A 148 -3.69 5.38 2.26
CA VAL A 148 -5.01 5.54 2.88
C VAL A 148 -5.29 4.34 3.75
N GLY A 149 -5.51 4.54 5.03
CA GLY A 149 -5.71 3.47 6.02
C GLY A 149 -6.97 2.63 5.80
N ASN A 150 -7.91 3.09 4.96
CA ASN A 150 -9.10 2.34 4.53
C ASN A 150 -9.85 1.71 5.72
N GLY A 151 -10.17 2.53 6.70
CA GLY A 151 -10.79 2.14 7.98
C GLY A 151 -9.79 1.79 9.09
N GLY A 152 -8.50 1.76 8.80
CA GLY A 152 -7.40 1.67 9.77
C GLY A 152 -6.60 2.95 9.87
N LEU A 153 -5.52 2.92 10.63
CA LEU A 153 -4.64 4.06 10.90
C LEU A 153 -3.20 3.73 10.51
N ILE A 154 -2.49 4.72 10.01
CA ILE A 154 -1.07 4.69 9.67
C ILE A 154 -0.37 5.69 10.60
N ASP A 155 0.48 5.22 11.50
CA ASP A 155 1.12 6.08 12.53
C ASP A 155 0.11 6.93 13.34
N GLY A 156 -1.14 6.46 13.49
CA GLY A 156 -2.22 7.15 14.21
C GLY A 156 -3.09 8.08 13.37
N GLU A 157 -2.82 8.23 12.07
CA GLU A 157 -3.57 9.08 11.13
C GLU A 157 -4.28 8.21 10.06
N GLU A 158 -5.36 8.72 9.48
CA GLU A 158 -6.11 8.02 8.43
C GLU A 158 -5.35 7.93 7.10
N THR A 159 -4.43 8.87 6.87
CA THR A 159 -3.64 8.95 5.64
C THR A 159 -2.20 9.34 5.93
N LYS A 160 -1.27 8.86 5.09
CA LYS A 160 0.14 9.26 5.12
C LYS A 160 0.60 9.58 3.71
N GLN A 161 1.26 10.72 3.52
CA GLN A 161 1.82 11.10 2.24
C GLN A 161 3.33 10.92 2.24
N GLU A 162 3.84 10.26 1.22
CA GLU A 162 5.25 10.13 0.91
C GLU A 162 5.48 10.48 -0.56
N SER A 163 6.72 10.45 -1.01
CA SER A 163 7.04 10.67 -2.42
C SER A 163 8.00 9.60 -2.91
N ARG A 164 7.85 9.19 -4.18
CA ARG A 164 8.71 8.20 -4.83
C ARG A 164 9.19 8.71 -6.17
N TYR A 165 10.41 8.31 -6.51
CA TYR A 165 10.96 8.57 -7.83
C TYR A 165 10.36 7.62 -8.86
N TYR A 166 9.91 8.17 -9.96
CA TYR A 166 9.38 7.38 -11.08
C TYR A 166 10.43 6.41 -11.63
N GLY A 167 10.05 5.17 -11.85
CA GLY A 167 10.95 4.13 -12.35
C GLY A 167 11.81 3.45 -11.27
N THR A 168 11.60 3.76 -9.99
CA THR A 168 12.26 3.07 -8.87
C THR A 168 11.30 2.14 -8.14
N PRO A 169 11.78 1.14 -7.42
CA PRO A 169 10.94 0.35 -6.53
C PRO A 169 10.18 1.20 -5.53
N TYR A 170 8.98 0.74 -5.11
CA TYR A 170 8.24 1.41 -4.03
C TYR A 170 9.06 1.47 -2.74
N GLY A 171 9.92 0.45 -2.51
CA GLY A 171 10.71 0.34 -1.30
C GLY A 171 9.86 0.13 -0.06
N GLU A 172 10.42 0.43 1.10
CA GLU A 172 9.71 0.31 2.37
C GLU A 172 8.42 1.16 2.37
N MET A 173 7.30 0.51 2.63
CA MET A 173 5.98 1.13 2.74
C MET A 173 5.52 1.10 4.20
N PRO A 174 4.71 2.08 4.64
CA PRO A 174 4.25 2.12 6.02
C PRO A 174 3.33 0.93 6.35
N ASP A 175 3.38 0.49 7.60
CA ASP A 175 2.39 -0.42 8.15
C ASP A 175 1.11 0.34 8.52
N ALA A 176 -0.02 -0.36 8.46
CA ALA A 176 -1.29 0.14 8.92
C ALA A 176 -1.86 -0.78 10.01
N VAL A 177 -2.68 -0.21 10.91
CA VAL A 177 -3.29 -0.94 12.01
C VAL A 177 -4.80 -0.71 12.04
N ARG A 178 -5.57 -1.78 12.24
CA ARG A 178 -7.02 -1.75 12.42
C ARG A 178 -7.42 -2.82 13.43
N GLU A 179 -8.25 -2.45 14.38
CA GLU A 179 -8.71 -3.37 15.43
C GLU A 179 -9.48 -4.54 14.82
N ASN A 180 -9.15 -5.77 15.21
CA ASN A 180 -9.70 -7.05 14.72
C ASN A 180 -9.45 -7.36 13.24
N PHE A 181 -8.47 -6.72 12.61
CA PHE A 181 -8.09 -6.96 11.24
C PHE A 181 -6.58 -7.18 11.11
N LEU A 182 -6.18 -8.07 10.24
CA LEU A 182 -4.79 -8.23 9.79
C LEU A 182 -4.56 -7.32 8.60
N PHE A 183 -3.47 -6.58 8.63
CA PHE A 183 -3.00 -5.81 7.48
C PHE A 183 -2.36 -6.76 6.45
N LEU A 184 -2.90 -6.80 5.25
CA LEU A 184 -2.41 -7.64 4.15
C LEU A 184 -1.39 -6.93 3.26
N GLY A 185 -1.45 -5.61 3.18
CA GLY A 185 -0.62 -4.80 2.29
C GLY A 185 -1.38 -3.68 1.61
N TRP A 186 -0.81 -3.14 0.55
CA TRP A 186 -1.32 -2.00 -0.18
C TRP A 186 -1.83 -2.37 -1.57
N SER A 187 -2.94 -1.77 -2.01
CA SER A 187 -3.49 -1.92 -3.36
C SER A 187 -3.91 -0.56 -3.93
N THR A 188 -3.97 -0.46 -5.25
CA THR A 188 -4.52 0.73 -5.93
C THR A 188 -6.04 0.81 -5.85
N GLU A 189 -6.69 -0.27 -5.45
CA GLU A 189 -8.14 -0.35 -5.35
C GLU A 189 -8.59 -0.21 -3.89
N PRO A 190 -9.51 0.71 -3.57
CA PRO A 190 -10.14 0.74 -2.25
C PRO A 190 -10.95 -0.55 -2.03
N ASP A 191 -11.10 -0.99 -0.78
CA ASP A 191 -12.15 -1.96 -0.48
C ASP A 191 -13.49 -1.38 -0.90
N ALA A 192 -14.33 -2.22 -1.49
CA ALA A 192 -15.70 -1.83 -1.70
C ALA A 192 -16.28 -1.48 -0.32
N GLU A 193 -16.62 -0.20 -0.10
CA GLU A 193 -17.36 0.17 1.10
C GLU A 193 -18.55 -0.78 1.18
N GLN A 194 -18.64 -1.51 2.29
CA GLN A 194 -19.87 -2.20 2.62
C GLN A 194 -20.91 -1.09 2.72
N ASP A 195 -21.77 -1.00 1.70
CA ASP A 195 -22.96 -0.18 1.76
C ASP A 195 -23.65 -0.52 3.08
N LYS A 196 -23.61 0.42 4.02
CA LYS A 196 -24.20 0.30 5.36
C LYS A 196 -25.73 0.30 5.32
N GLU A 197 -26.33 -0.26 4.29
CA GLU A 197 -27.73 -0.60 4.29
C GLU A 197 -27.87 -1.98 4.95
N GLU A 198 -28.26 -1.95 6.23
CA GLU A 198 -28.46 -3.11 7.12
C GLU A 198 -29.37 -4.22 6.56
N ASP A 199 -29.98 -4.05 5.39
CA ASP A 199 -30.98 -4.96 4.83
C ASP A 199 -30.56 -5.63 3.48
N LYS A 200 -29.38 -5.36 2.95
CA LYS A 200 -28.89 -6.08 1.76
C LYS A 200 -27.96 -7.20 2.20
N LYS A 201 -28.32 -8.45 1.82
CA LYS A 201 -27.38 -9.57 1.84
C LYS A 201 -26.12 -9.15 1.07
N PRO A 202 -24.93 -9.48 1.55
CA PRO A 202 -23.71 -9.24 0.79
C PRO A 202 -23.77 -10.10 -0.48
N ASP A 203 -24.17 -9.49 -1.59
CA ASP A 203 -24.10 -10.13 -2.92
C ASP A 203 -22.67 -10.12 -3.50
N VAL A 204 -21.71 -9.63 -2.72
CA VAL A 204 -20.31 -9.50 -3.16
C VAL A 204 -19.49 -10.59 -2.49
N ILE A 205 -19.16 -11.61 -3.27
CA ILE A 205 -18.12 -12.58 -2.92
C ILE A 205 -16.80 -11.83 -2.81
N TRP A 206 -16.08 -12.04 -1.72
CA TRP A 206 -14.76 -11.46 -1.52
C TRP A 206 -13.83 -11.84 -2.69
N GLN A 207 -13.10 -10.87 -3.23
CA GLN A 207 -12.11 -11.09 -4.27
C GLN A 207 -10.76 -10.61 -3.76
N GLU A 208 -9.77 -11.48 -3.85
CA GLU A 208 -8.39 -11.13 -3.55
C GLU A 208 -7.93 -10.05 -4.52
N LYS A 209 -7.39 -8.94 -3.98
CA LYS A 209 -6.85 -7.83 -4.75
C LYS A 209 -5.36 -8.00 -4.96
N GLU A 210 -4.88 -7.49 -6.07
CA GLU A 210 -3.46 -7.43 -6.33
C GLU A 210 -2.80 -6.44 -5.35
N LEU A 211 -1.86 -6.96 -4.58
CA LEU A 211 -1.07 -6.17 -3.64
C LEU A 211 0.19 -5.66 -4.30
N ILE A 212 0.57 -4.44 -3.93
CA ILE A 212 1.82 -3.83 -4.35
C ILE A 212 2.92 -4.28 -3.39
N GLY A 213 3.97 -4.86 -3.96
CA GLY A 213 5.18 -5.24 -3.26
C GLY A 213 6.22 -4.11 -3.19
N GLU A 214 7.15 -4.21 -2.25
CA GLU A 214 8.25 -3.25 -2.09
C GLU A 214 9.17 -3.21 -3.32
N GLU A 215 9.32 -4.34 -4.03
CA GLU A 215 10.14 -4.48 -5.23
C GLU A 215 9.42 -4.05 -6.52
N ASP A 216 8.11 -3.81 -6.46
CA ASP A 216 7.35 -3.32 -7.61
C ASP A 216 7.81 -1.93 -7.99
N VAL A 217 7.84 -1.66 -9.30
CA VAL A 217 8.34 -0.39 -9.80
C VAL A 217 7.25 0.66 -9.85
N PHE A 218 7.48 1.80 -9.20
CA PHE A 218 6.59 2.94 -9.21
C PHE A 218 6.62 3.63 -10.59
N CYS A 219 5.55 3.46 -11.37
CA CYS A 219 5.40 4.01 -12.72
C CYS A 219 4.14 4.87 -12.89
N HIS A 220 3.67 5.52 -11.81
CA HIS A 220 2.51 6.40 -11.86
C HIS A 220 2.93 7.87 -11.93
N ALA A 221 2.48 8.57 -12.97
CA ALA A 221 2.72 10.00 -13.12
C ALA A 221 1.63 10.81 -12.43
N GLY A 222 2.00 11.63 -11.45
CA GLY A 222 1.10 12.39 -10.62
C GLY A 222 0.86 11.77 -9.24
N GLU A 223 -0.19 12.21 -8.56
CA GLU A 223 -0.59 11.67 -7.27
C GLU A 223 -1.15 10.26 -7.44
N GLN A 224 -0.62 9.29 -6.68
CA GLN A 224 -1.16 7.94 -6.59
C GLN A 224 -1.72 7.70 -5.19
N ARG A 225 -2.85 7.01 -5.12
CA ARG A 225 -3.43 6.56 -3.85
C ARG A 225 -3.28 5.05 -3.72
N LEU A 226 -2.82 4.61 -2.56
CA LEU A 226 -2.72 3.23 -2.17
C LEU A 226 -3.61 3.02 -0.94
N TYR A 227 -4.42 1.99 -0.99
CA TYR A 227 -5.41 1.68 0.05
C TYR A 227 -4.97 0.43 0.80
N ALA A 228 -4.97 0.51 2.13
CA ALA A 228 -4.72 -0.64 2.98
C ALA A 228 -5.76 -1.74 2.71
N GLN A 229 -5.28 -2.96 2.54
CA GLN A 229 -6.11 -4.14 2.41
C GLN A 229 -6.13 -4.89 3.73
N TRP A 230 -7.29 -5.37 4.10
CA TRP A 230 -7.55 -5.92 5.41
C TRP A 230 -8.19 -7.30 5.31
N ASP A 231 -7.77 -8.18 6.20
CA ASP A 231 -8.39 -9.46 6.45
C ASP A 231 -9.04 -9.45 7.84
N GLU A 232 -10.34 -9.68 7.90
CA GLU A 232 -11.11 -9.62 9.13
C GLU A 232 -10.94 -10.90 9.93
N SER A 233 -10.70 -10.79 11.24
CA SER A 233 -10.67 -11.97 12.09
C SER A 233 -12.04 -12.66 12.12
N PRO A 234 -12.10 -14.01 12.16
CA PRO A 234 -13.36 -14.74 12.19
C PRO A 234 -14.28 -14.28 13.31
N VAL A 235 -15.57 -14.16 13.04
CA VAL A 235 -16.59 -13.80 14.03
C VAL A 235 -17.26 -15.07 14.57
N ILE A 236 -17.16 -15.30 15.90
CA ILE A 236 -17.80 -16.45 16.55
C ILE A 236 -19.14 -16.04 17.13
N GLU A 237 -20.22 -16.64 16.63
CA GLU A 237 -21.56 -16.53 17.17
C GLU A 237 -21.84 -17.74 18.06
N ALA A 238 -21.97 -17.52 19.35
CA ALA A 238 -22.30 -18.56 20.33
C ALA A 238 -23.01 -17.95 21.53
N LYS A 239 -23.85 -18.75 22.17
CA LYS A 239 -24.61 -18.36 23.39
C LYS A 239 -24.30 -19.34 24.51
N ASP A 240 -24.66 -18.94 25.74
CA ASP A 240 -24.63 -19.83 26.89
C ASP A 240 -25.48 -21.07 26.63
N GLN A 241 -25.02 -22.23 27.10
CA GLN A 241 -25.58 -23.53 26.79
C GLN A 241 -26.06 -24.24 28.06
N TYR A 242 -27.04 -25.13 27.90
CA TYR A 242 -27.67 -25.82 29.00
C TYR A 242 -27.81 -27.30 28.70
N TYR A 243 -27.21 -28.16 29.53
CA TYR A 243 -27.23 -29.62 29.36
C TYR A 243 -27.60 -30.32 30.67
N SER A 244 -28.09 -31.57 30.55
CA SER A 244 -28.33 -32.37 31.76
C SER A 244 -26.99 -32.92 32.29
N LEU A 245 -26.89 -32.95 33.63
CA LEU A 245 -25.73 -33.59 34.28
C LEU A 245 -25.63 -35.09 33.93
N THR A 246 -26.76 -35.74 33.64
CA THR A 246 -26.80 -37.16 33.17
C THR A 246 -26.16 -37.29 31.81
N ASP A 247 -26.40 -36.37 30.87
CA ASP A 247 -25.81 -36.43 29.58
C ASP A 247 -24.29 -36.15 29.64
N ALA A 248 -23.87 -35.21 30.47
CA ALA A 248 -22.45 -34.96 30.71
C ALA A 248 -21.74 -36.26 31.20
N ARG A 249 -22.25 -36.85 32.25
CA ARG A 249 -21.68 -38.08 32.86
C ARG A 249 -21.71 -39.32 31.96
N SER A 250 -22.66 -39.37 31.04
CA SER A 250 -22.74 -40.47 30.08
C SER A 250 -21.87 -40.31 28.84
N GLY A 251 -21.10 -39.17 28.76
CA GLY A 251 -20.25 -38.84 27.61
C GLY A 251 -21.03 -38.46 26.36
N ARG A 252 -22.27 -37.99 26.52
CA ARG A 252 -23.08 -37.53 25.38
C ARG A 252 -22.80 -36.11 24.96
N ILE A 253 -22.17 -35.31 25.82
CA ILE A 253 -21.73 -33.97 25.47
C ILE A 253 -20.36 -34.09 24.81
N THR A 254 -20.37 -34.21 23.50
CA THR A 254 -19.17 -34.28 22.66
C THR A 254 -18.82 -32.90 22.14
N GLU A 255 -17.60 -32.71 21.69
CA GLU A 255 -17.20 -31.47 21.03
C GLU A 255 -18.11 -31.15 19.84
N GLU A 256 -18.52 -32.17 19.06
CA GLU A 256 -19.44 -31.99 17.95
C GLU A 256 -20.79 -31.40 18.39
N ILE A 257 -21.31 -31.83 19.51
CA ILE A 257 -22.57 -31.28 20.09
C ILE A 257 -22.40 -29.84 20.54
N LEU A 258 -21.26 -29.50 21.13
CA LEU A 258 -20.96 -28.13 21.52
C LEU A 258 -20.83 -27.23 20.29
N LEU A 259 -20.16 -27.69 19.24
CA LEU A 259 -20.00 -26.97 17.98
C LEU A 259 -21.30 -26.76 17.20
N GLN A 260 -22.29 -27.64 17.36
CA GLN A 260 -23.63 -27.44 16.77
C GLN A 260 -24.38 -26.22 17.37
N GLN A 261 -23.94 -25.72 18.51
CA GLN A 261 -24.54 -24.56 19.20
C GLN A 261 -23.79 -23.25 18.91
N ALA A 262 -22.80 -23.28 18.04
CA ALA A 262 -21.99 -22.15 17.66
C ALA A 262 -21.70 -22.14 16.16
N CYS A 263 -21.36 -20.98 15.66
CA CYS A 263 -20.97 -20.77 14.27
C CYS A 263 -19.80 -19.78 14.24
N ALA A 264 -18.82 -20.05 13.43
CA ALA A 264 -17.77 -19.11 13.10
C ALA A 264 -17.91 -18.69 11.64
N LYS A 265 -17.83 -17.41 11.37
CA LYS A 265 -17.92 -16.80 10.04
C LYS A 265 -16.69 -15.99 9.77
N ASP A 266 -16.20 -16.08 8.55
CA ASP A 266 -15.07 -15.35 8.04
C ASP A 266 -15.43 -14.83 6.64
N ARG A 267 -15.36 -13.51 6.46
CA ARG A 267 -15.78 -12.86 5.21
C ARG A 267 -14.97 -13.35 4.01
N GLU A 268 -13.67 -13.46 4.22
CA GLU A 268 -12.69 -13.85 3.22
C GLU A 268 -12.84 -15.33 2.81
N SER A 269 -13.47 -16.14 3.64
CA SER A 269 -13.84 -17.53 3.35
C SER A 269 -15.15 -17.68 2.57
N SER A 270 -15.78 -16.56 2.18
CA SER A 270 -17.02 -16.57 1.38
C SER A 270 -16.77 -17.10 -0.05
N SER A 271 -17.73 -17.82 -0.59
CA SER A 271 -17.70 -18.38 -1.94
C SER A 271 -19.13 -18.56 -2.46
N GLU A 272 -19.29 -18.95 -3.74
CA GLU A 272 -20.62 -19.28 -4.30
C GLU A 272 -21.35 -20.36 -3.51
N ASP A 273 -20.61 -21.36 -3.02
CA ASP A 273 -21.16 -22.47 -2.23
C ASP A 273 -21.26 -22.13 -0.72
N ASN A 274 -20.58 -21.10 -0.25
CA ASN A 274 -20.53 -20.66 1.14
C ASN A 274 -20.61 -19.11 1.22
N PRO A 275 -21.74 -18.50 0.85
CA PRO A 275 -21.84 -17.05 0.75
C PRO A 275 -21.72 -16.32 2.10
N GLU A 276 -21.97 -16.99 3.22
CA GLU A 276 -21.83 -16.44 4.58
C GLU A 276 -20.41 -16.62 5.15
N GLY A 277 -19.50 -17.30 4.44
CA GLY A 277 -18.14 -17.56 4.91
C GLY A 277 -18.08 -18.44 6.17
N ILE A 278 -19.01 -19.39 6.32
CA ILE A 278 -19.06 -20.27 7.51
C ILE A 278 -17.85 -21.19 7.52
N LEU A 279 -17.10 -21.16 8.63
CA LEU A 279 -15.99 -22.06 8.85
C LEU A 279 -16.52 -23.46 9.24
N LYS A 280 -15.89 -24.49 8.68
CA LYS A 280 -16.27 -25.87 8.95
C LYS A 280 -15.95 -26.26 10.39
N SER A 281 -16.94 -26.84 11.09
CA SER A 281 -16.76 -27.40 12.42
C SER A 281 -15.71 -28.52 12.42
N GLY A 282 -14.77 -28.48 13.35
CA GLY A 282 -13.59 -29.36 13.40
C GLY A 282 -12.45 -28.93 12.48
N GLY A 283 -12.66 -27.90 11.64
CA GLY A 283 -11.65 -27.35 10.74
C GLY A 283 -11.67 -27.93 9.32
N ASP A 284 -10.88 -27.31 8.46
CA ASP A 284 -10.64 -27.69 7.08
C ASP A 284 -9.14 -27.60 6.78
N GLU A 285 -8.47 -28.74 6.67
CA GLU A 285 -7.03 -28.80 6.44
C GLU A 285 -6.64 -28.25 5.06
N GLU A 286 -7.49 -28.42 4.04
CA GLU A 286 -7.22 -27.93 2.68
C GLU A 286 -7.24 -26.40 2.63
N LYS A 287 -8.12 -25.80 3.42
CA LYS A 287 -8.27 -24.33 3.55
C LYS A 287 -7.46 -23.74 4.70
N ASN A 288 -6.73 -24.55 5.47
CA ASN A 288 -6.01 -24.15 6.67
C ASN A 288 -6.87 -23.37 7.70
N THR A 289 -8.18 -23.67 7.77
CA THR A 289 -9.10 -23.05 8.72
C THR A 289 -9.39 -23.98 9.88
N VAL A 290 -9.71 -23.42 11.05
CA VAL A 290 -10.06 -24.18 12.26
C VAL A 290 -11.29 -23.56 12.92
N PHE A 291 -12.23 -24.40 13.35
CA PHE A 291 -13.29 -24.03 14.27
C PHE A 291 -13.53 -25.18 15.25
N CYS A 292 -13.14 -24.99 16.51
CA CYS A 292 -13.16 -26.04 17.54
C CYS A 292 -13.50 -25.49 18.92
N VAL A 293 -13.65 -26.37 19.90
CA VAL A 293 -13.66 -26.02 21.32
C VAL A 293 -12.24 -26.19 21.85
N GLU A 294 -11.64 -25.09 22.29
CA GLU A 294 -10.27 -25.07 22.82
C GLU A 294 -10.20 -25.91 24.11
N ASP A 295 -9.22 -26.78 24.17
CA ASP A 295 -8.98 -27.65 25.35
C ASP A 295 -10.13 -28.59 25.72
N TYR A 296 -10.99 -28.98 24.76
CA TYR A 296 -12.05 -29.94 25.02
C TYR A 296 -11.51 -31.30 25.43
N THR A 297 -11.98 -31.83 26.56
CA THR A 297 -11.74 -33.24 27.01
C THR A 297 -13.01 -33.90 27.47
N GLU A 298 -13.34 -35.06 26.92
CA GLU A 298 -14.51 -35.84 27.29
C GLU A 298 -14.47 -36.30 28.78
N GLU A 299 -13.25 -36.51 29.31
CA GLU A 299 -13.05 -36.95 30.68
C GLU A 299 -13.50 -35.89 31.69
N GLU A 300 -13.28 -34.61 31.40
CA GLU A 300 -13.68 -33.51 32.25
C GLU A 300 -15.19 -33.44 32.43
N TRP A 301 -15.96 -33.65 31.37
CA TRP A 301 -17.42 -33.70 31.39
C TRP A 301 -17.98 -34.90 32.16
N LYS A 302 -17.37 -36.07 32.03
CA LYS A 302 -17.77 -37.27 32.76
C LYS A 302 -17.56 -37.19 34.27
N ASN A 303 -16.61 -36.36 34.71
CA ASN A 303 -16.19 -36.22 36.11
C ASN A 303 -17.00 -35.18 36.87
N PHE A 304 -17.97 -34.51 36.25
CA PHE A 304 -18.85 -33.61 36.97
C PHE A 304 -19.61 -34.35 38.10
N ALA A 305 -19.35 -33.93 39.35
CA ALA A 305 -19.93 -34.57 40.53
C ALA A 305 -21.34 -34.11 40.85
N HIS A 306 -21.66 -32.88 40.57
CA HIS A 306 -22.91 -32.20 40.91
C HIS A 306 -23.29 -31.16 39.84
N GLU A 307 -24.52 -30.66 39.90
CA GLU A 307 -24.95 -29.53 39.10
C GLU A 307 -24.04 -28.31 39.30
N GLY A 308 -23.92 -27.47 38.27
CA GLY A 308 -23.09 -26.29 38.32
C GLY A 308 -22.88 -25.67 36.97
N THR A 309 -21.89 -24.83 36.90
CA THR A 309 -21.47 -24.14 35.66
C THR A 309 -20.02 -24.43 35.33
N THR A 310 -19.74 -24.53 34.07
CA THR A 310 -18.39 -24.52 33.55
C THR A 310 -18.32 -23.56 32.38
N THR A 311 -17.12 -23.16 31.94
CA THR A 311 -16.92 -22.33 30.76
C THR A 311 -16.20 -23.12 29.71
N ILE A 312 -16.58 -22.89 28.45
CA ILE A 312 -15.86 -23.38 27.28
C ILE A 312 -15.43 -22.20 26.45
N THR A 313 -14.34 -22.38 25.71
CA THR A 313 -13.84 -21.38 24.77
C THR A 313 -13.92 -21.93 23.37
N TYR A 314 -14.71 -21.28 22.54
CA TYR A 314 -14.67 -21.53 21.11
C TYR A 314 -13.48 -20.84 20.51
N TYR A 315 -12.79 -21.53 19.61
CA TYR A 315 -11.62 -21.08 18.89
C TYR A 315 -11.88 -21.16 17.40
N ALA A 316 -11.63 -20.05 16.68
CA ALA A 316 -11.68 -20.01 15.23
C ALA A 316 -10.38 -19.43 14.68
N LYS A 317 -9.88 -20.03 13.58
CA LYS A 317 -8.73 -19.57 12.83
C LYS A 317 -9.08 -19.59 11.35
N ASP A 318 -8.85 -18.47 10.65
CA ASP A 318 -8.99 -18.34 9.21
C ASP A 318 -7.76 -18.88 8.45
N ALA A 319 -7.81 -18.79 7.12
CA ALA A 319 -6.77 -19.30 6.22
C ALA A 319 -5.43 -18.54 6.34
N VAL A 320 -5.45 -17.25 6.66
CA VAL A 320 -4.24 -16.41 6.80
C VAL A 320 -3.67 -16.42 8.20
N GLY A 321 -4.39 -16.97 9.18
CA GLY A 321 -3.91 -17.18 10.54
C GLY A 321 -4.49 -16.25 11.59
N ASN A 322 -5.49 -15.42 11.27
CA ASN A 322 -6.21 -14.65 12.29
C ASN A 322 -6.99 -15.57 13.20
N VAL A 323 -7.03 -15.21 14.46
CA VAL A 323 -7.62 -16.05 15.51
C VAL A 323 -8.65 -15.27 16.30
N SER A 324 -9.82 -15.89 16.49
CA SER A 324 -10.83 -15.42 17.42
C SER A 324 -11.14 -16.45 18.48
N ARG A 325 -11.49 -15.95 19.66
CA ARG A 325 -11.93 -16.76 20.82
C ARG A 325 -13.20 -16.20 21.39
N LYS A 326 -14.13 -17.06 21.74
CA LYS A 326 -15.35 -16.68 22.44
C LYS A 326 -15.65 -17.63 23.58
N GLN A 327 -15.68 -17.10 24.78
CA GLN A 327 -16.03 -17.84 25.96
C GLN A 327 -17.56 -17.81 26.19
N VAL A 328 -18.12 -18.97 26.48
CA VAL A 328 -19.53 -19.11 26.85
C VAL A 328 -19.65 -19.95 28.11
N THR A 329 -20.74 -19.74 28.84
CA THR A 329 -21.06 -20.53 30.05
C THR A 329 -21.89 -21.74 29.68
N VAL A 330 -21.52 -22.90 30.20
CA VAL A 330 -22.31 -24.14 30.11
C VAL A 330 -22.89 -24.43 31.49
N TYR A 331 -24.19 -24.55 31.53
CA TYR A 331 -24.95 -24.89 32.74
C TYR A 331 -25.30 -26.36 32.74
N LEU A 332 -24.83 -27.10 33.74
CA LEU A 332 -25.15 -28.51 33.97
C LEU A 332 -26.23 -28.63 35.06
N VAL A 333 -27.41 -29.12 34.70
CA VAL A 333 -28.56 -29.18 35.55
C VAL A 333 -28.86 -30.64 35.89
N ASP A 334 -29.03 -30.93 37.17
CA ASP A 334 -29.50 -32.26 37.62
C ASP A 334 -30.99 -32.40 37.38
N THR A 335 -31.32 -33.12 36.29
CA THR A 335 -32.73 -33.40 35.93
C THR A 335 -33.30 -34.63 36.62
N THR A 336 -32.48 -35.36 37.38
CA THR A 336 -32.89 -36.60 38.06
C THR A 336 -33.20 -36.44 39.55
N SER A 337 -32.84 -35.28 40.12
CA SER A 337 -33.00 -35.00 41.55
C SER A 337 -34.48 -34.93 41.93
N GLN A 338 -34.89 -35.80 42.84
CA GLN A 338 -36.23 -35.78 43.47
C GLN A 338 -36.33 -34.73 44.60
N GLN A 339 -35.25 -34.09 44.97
CA GLN A 339 -35.16 -33.11 46.08
C GLN A 339 -35.29 -31.63 45.64
N VAL A 340 -36.02 -31.38 44.59
CA VAL A 340 -36.22 -29.99 44.18
C VAL A 340 -37.36 -29.45 45.06
N GLU A 341 -37.02 -28.62 46.06
CA GLU A 341 -38.00 -27.89 46.86
C GLU A 341 -38.88 -26.95 46.04
N ASP A 342 -38.47 -26.67 44.85
CA ASP A 342 -39.18 -25.82 43.90
C ASP A 342 -39.14 -26.44 42.49
N LYS A 343 -39.89 -27.52 42.28
CA LYS A 343 -39.99 -28.22 40.97
C LYS A 343 -40.47 -27.28 39.88
N GLU A 344 -41.26 -26.26 40.20
CA GLU A 344 -41.77 -25.32 39.21
C GLU A 344 -40.67 -24.37 38.70
N LYS A 345 -39.79 -23.92 39.57
CA LYS A 345 -38.62 -23.10 39.15
C LYS A 345 -37.63 -23.89 38.33
N THR A 346 -37.36 -25.11 38.73
CA THR A 346 -36.44 -26.00 37.97
C THR A 346 -37.00 -26.34 36.58
N PHE A 347 -38.29 -26.61 36.52
CA PHE A 347 -38.99 -26.89 35.25
C PHE A 347 -38.96 -25.63 34.36
N ARG A 348 -39.28 -24.47 34.89
CA ARG A 348 -39.24 -23.22 34.14
C ARG A 348 -37.82 -22.90 33.66
N PHE A 349 -36.81 -23.10 34.47
CA PHE A 349 -35.43 -22.94 34.12
C PHE A 349 -35.03 -23.89 32.99
N ILE A 350 -35.34 -25.18 33.07
CA ILE A 350 -35.07 -26.16 32.04
C ILE A 350 -35.83 -25.85 30.75
N SER A 351 -37.14 -25.50 30.86
CA SER A 351 -37.97 -25.21 29.68
C SER A 351 -37.53 -23.94 28.93
N GLU A 352 -37.19 -22.90 29.67
CA GLU A 352 -36.79 -21.61 29.09
C GLU A 352 -35.37 -21.65 28.52
N LYS A 353 -34.45 -22.32 29.19
CA LYS A 353 -33.02 -22.29 28.85
C LYS A 353 -32.56 -23.46 28.00
N TYR A 354 -33.06 -24.65 28.25
CA TYR A 354 -32.72 -25.84 27.46
C TYR A 354 -33.30 -25.79 26.05
N LEU A 355 -34.45 -25.14 25.85
CA LEU A 355 -35.08 -25.00 24.55
C LEU A 355 -34.32 -24.05 23.63
N ASP A 356 -33.59 -23.07 24.18
CA ASP A 356 -32.79 -22.14 23.38
C ASP A 356 -31.50 -22.76 22.82
N THR A 357 -31.03 -23.85 23.40
CA THR A 357 -29.75 -24.50 23.00
C THR A 357 -29.91 -25.67 22.02
N ILE A 358 -31.13 -26.09 21.73
CA ILE A 358 -31.39 -27.24 20.83
C ILE A 358 -31.60 -26.74 19.40
N THR A 359 -30.86 -27.32 18.43
CA THR A 359 -30.94 -27.00 17.00
C THR A 359 -32.31 -27.27 16.38
N GLN A 360 -32.58 -26.67 15.21
CA GLN A 360 -33.86 -26.83 14.49
C GLN A 360 -34.22 -28.30 14.22
N ASP A 361 -33.26 -29.17 13.96
CA ASP A 361 -33.46 -30.61 13.72
C ASP A 361 -34.00 -31.34 14.95
N SER A 362 -33.90 -30.77 16.12
CA SER A 362 -34.41 -31.33 17.37
C SER A 362 -35.74 -30.70 17.84
N ILE A 363 -36.40 -29.85 17.03
CA ILE A 363 -37.68 -29.21 17.39
C ILE A 363 -38.69 -30.24 17.78
N TRP A 364 -38.82 -31.36 17.06
CA TRP A 364 -39.70 -32.45 17.37
C TRP A 364 -39.39 -33.13 18.73
N ARG A 365 -38.12 -33.39 19.02
CA ARG A 365 -37.69 -33.93 20.33
C ARG A 365 -37.93 -32.91 21.45
N ARG A 366 -37.83 -31.64 21.19
CA ARG A 366 -38.08 -30.57 22.09
C ARG A 366 -39.56 -30.56 22.53
N GLU A 367 -40.46 -30.58 21.56
CA GLU A 367 -41.91 -30.61 21.84
C GLU A 367 -42.34 -31.87 22.61
N GLU A 368 -41.75 -33.05 22.25
CA GLU A 368 -42.04 -34.30 22.96
C GLU A 368 -41.50 -34.28 24.40
N ASN A 369 -40.27 -33.78 24.60
CA ASN A 369 -39.70 -33.64 25.94
C ASN A 369 -40.47 -32.60 26.77
N TYR A 370 -40.92 -31.52 26.17
CA TYR A 370 -41.77 -30.54 26.84
C TYR A 370 -43.11 -31.15 27.27
N ARG A 371 -43.77 -31.89 26.41
CA ARG A 371 -45.00 -32.60 26.70
C ARG A 371 -44.84 -33.63 27.84
N GLN A 372 -43.77 -34.42 27.82
CA GLN A 372 -43.46 -35.38 28.86
C GLN A 372 -43.19 -34.75 30.21
N LEU A 373 -42.53 -33.60 30.25
CA LEU A 373 -42.33 -32.83 31.47
C LEU A 373 -43.62 -32.20 32.02
N GLU A 374 -44.48 -31.67 31.14
CA GLU A 374 -45.82 -31.20 31.54
C GLU A 374 -46.66 -32.32 32.12
N GLU A 375 -46.69 -33.49 31.45
CA GLU A 375 -47.43 -34.67 31.94
C GLU A 375 -46.88 -35.17 33.29
N ALA A 376 -45.58 -35.12 33.52
CA ALA A 376 -44.96 -35.48 34.78
C ALA A 376 -45.31 -34.54 35.91
N LEU A 377 -45.41 -33.22 35.64
CA LEU A 377 -45.81 -32.22 36.58
C LEU A 377 -47.30 -32.29 36.96
N GLN A 378 -48.16 -32.71 36.02
CA GLN A 378 -49.63 -32.86 36.31
C GLN A 378 -49.92 -34.12 37.10
N ARG A 379 -49.03 -35.11 37.18
CA ARG A 379 -49.19 -36.36 37.91
C ARG A 379 -48.76 -36.29 39.39
N ASN A 380 -48.12 -35.18 39.79
CA ASN A 380 -47.66 -34.90 41.15
C ASN A 380 -48.43 -33.71 41.76
#